data_c9e992bc2d1ff18f54c0980aed44d5df
#
_entry.id   c9e992bc2d1ff18f54c0980aed44d5df
#
_cell.length_a   1.000
_cell.length_b   1.000
_cell.length_c   1.000
_cell.angle_alpha   90.00
_cell.angle_beta   90.00
_cell.angle_gamma   90.00
#
_symmetry.space_group_name_H-M   'P 1'
#
loop_
_entity.id
_entity.type
_entity.pdbx_description
1 polymer ?
#
loop_
_entity_poly.entity_id
_entity_poly.type
_entity_poly.pdbx_seq_one_letter_code
_entity_poly.pdbx_strand_id
1 'polypeptide(L)'
;MEEGLEKGSLLAQIHRVFGGEEIDIRTYSPLTLAYIGDAVFELIVRTLIVEKGQRAANTLHKHTTKIVCAQTQAQLIEAVYESLTEEEQDIYRRGKNTKTHSSAKNASLADYRKATGFEALCGYLFLKDDTLRILQIVRQAMDAIQIE
;
A
#
# COMPACT_ATOMS: atom_id res chain seq x y z
N MET A 1 10.04 24.85 -15.83
CA MET A 1 9.59 25.99 -15.10
C MET A 1 9.41 25.63 -13.65
N GLU A 2 9.35 26.64 -12.83
CA GLU A 2 9.22 26.44 -11.40
C GLU A 2 7.99 25.64 -11.02
N GLU A 3 6.87 25.87 -11.70
CA GLU A 3 5.65 25.12 -11.46
C GLU A 3 5.83 23.61 -11.67
N GLY A 4 6.58 23.22 -12.69
CA GLY A 4 6.86 21.82 -12.94
C GLY A 4 7.71 21.19 -11.87
N LEU A 5 8.64 21.95 -11.30
CA LEU A 5 9.50 21.48 -10.21
C LEU A 5 8.72 21.32 -8.92
N GLU A 6 7.76 22.22 -8.67
CA GLU A 6 6.94 22.18 -7.45
C GLU A 6 5.89 21.08 -7.48
N LYS A 7 5.54 20.60 -8.68
CA LYS A 7 4.51 19.60 -8.87
C LYS A 7 5.03 18.15 -8.90
N GLY A 8 6.27 17.95 -8.49
CA GLY A 8 6.81 16.60 -8.42
C GLY A 8 6.04 15.73 -7.42
N SER A 9 6.27 14.41 -7.48
CA SER A 9 5.64 13.47 -6.57
C SER A 9 5.98 13.78 -5.12
N LEU A 10 5.19 13.24 -4.21
CA LEU A 10 5.49 13.35 -2.78
C LEU A 10 6.89 12.83 -2.47
N LEU A 11 7.25 11.67 -3.01
CA LEU A 11 8.58 11.10 -2.81
C LEU A 11 9.68 12.05 -3.30
N ALA A 12 9.51 12.61 -4.51
CA ALA A 12 10.48 13.54 -5.07
C ALA A 12 10.62 14.80 -4.20
N GLN A 13 9.51 15.29 -3.67
CA GLN A 13 9.54 16.46 -2.82
C GLN A 13 10.19 16.17 -1.46
N ILE A 14 9.93 15.00 -0.90
CA ILE A 14 10.61 14.58 0.34
C ILE A 14 12.12 14.58 0.12
N HIS A 15 12.59 14.02 -0.99
CA HIS A 15 14.02 13.99 -1.29
C HIS A 15 14.58 15.40 -1.49
N ARG A 16 13.82 16.27 -2.13
CA ARG A 16 14.28 17.65 -2.38
C ARG A 16 14.44 18.44 -1.09
N VAL A 17 13.48 18.31 -0.18
CA VAL A 17 13.46 19.10 1.05
C VAL A 17 14.43 18.55 2.10
N PHE A 18 14.46 17.25 2.26
CA PHE A 18 15.25 16.62 3.34
C PHE A 18 16.60 16.09 2.87
N GLY A 19 16.89 16.13 1.59
CA GLY A 19 18.08 15.50 1.04
C GLY A 19 17.87 14.00 1.06
N GLY A 20 18.87 13.27 1.22
CA GLY A 20 18.79 11.82 1.26
C GLY A 20 19.50 11.20 0.09
N GLU A 21 20.12 10.08 0.33
CA GLU A 21 20.82 9.34 -0.70
C GLU A 21 19.84 8.42 -1.41
N GLU A 22 20.06 8.25 -2.69
CA GLU A 22 19.33 7.29 -3.47
C GLU A 22 19.76 5.90 -3.02
N ILE A 23 18.85 5.15 -2.44
CA ILE A 23 19.12 3.81 -1.97
C ILE A 23 18.48 2.83 -2.95
N ASP A 24 19.23 1.80 -3.32
CA ASP A 24 18.69 0.75 -4.17
C ASP A 24 17.57 0.02 -3.42
N ILE A 25 16.34 0.16 -3.90
CA ILE A 25 15.18 -0.41 -3.22
C ILE A 25 15.23 -1.94 -3.14
N ARG A 26 16.02 -2.58 -3.96
CA ARG A 26 16.21 -4.02 -3.89
C ARG A 26 16.97 -4.46 -2.63
N THR A 27 17.61 -3.52 -1.94
CA THR A 27 18.30 -3.81 -0.68
C THR A 27 17.38 -3.78 0.54
N TYR A 28 16.16 -3.29 0.39
CA TYR A 28 15.22 -3.25 1.50
C TYR A 28 14.60 -4.62 1.74
N SER A 29 14.44 -4.98 3.01
CA SER A 29 13.75 -6.22 3.35
C SER A 29 12.25 -6.09 3.06
N PRO A 30 11.55 -7.22 2.85
CA PRO A 30 10.11 -7.17 2.66
C PRO A 30 9.36 -6.48 3.80
N LEU A 31 9.81 -6.64 5.04
CA LEU A 31 9.13 -5.99 6.17
C LEU A 31 9.35 -4.48 6.17
N THR A 32 10.52 -4.01 5.72
CA THR A 32 10.75 -2.57 5.56
C THR A 32 9.82 -2.00 4.49
N LEU A 33 9.66 -2.72 3.38
CA LEU A 33 8.75 -2.29 2.32
C LEU A 33 7.31 -2.28 2.83
N ALA A 34 6.92 -3.30 3.60
CA ALA A 34 5.57 -3.36 4.16
C ALA A 34 5.31 -2.22 5.14
N TYR A 35 6.32 -1.83 5.91
CA TYR A 35 6.21 -0.74 6.86
C TYR A 35 5.78 0.57 6.18
N ILE A 36 6.46 0.94 5.10
CA ILE A 36 6.08 2.15 4.36
C ILE A 36 4.80 1.95 3.56
N GLY A 37 4.61 0.74 3.00
CA GLY A 37 3.43 0.43 2.22
C GLY A 37 2.13 0.47 3.00
N ASP A 38 2.18 0.10 4.27
CA ASP A 38 1.02 0.22 5.17
C ASP A 38 0.53 1.67 5.21
N ALA A 39 1.45 2.61 5.41
CA ALA A 39 1.11 4.04 5.46
C ALA A 39 0.60 4.55 4.11
N VAL A 40 1.21 4.11 3.02
CA VAL A 40 0.81 4.54 1.67
C VAL A 40 -0.61 4.06 1.36
N PHE A 41 -0.90 2.80 1.60
CA PHE A 41 -2.23 2.25 1.36
C PHE A 41 -3.27 2.95 2.22
N GLU A 42 -2.96 3.14 3.49
CA GLU A 42 -3.90 3.81 4.39
C GLU A 42 -4.16 5.26 3.97
N LEU A 43 -3.13 5.97 3.50
CA LEU A 43 -3.31 7.33 2.99
C LEU A 43 -4.28 7.36 1.81
N ILE A 44 -4.14 6.41 0.89
CA ILE A 44 -5.04 6.32 -0.25
C ILE A 44 -6.48 6.09 0.21
N VAL A 45 -6.67 5.14 1.12
CA VAL A 45 -8.00 4.81 1.64
C VAL A 45 -8.62 5.99 2.36
N ARG A 46 -7.86 6.64 3.24
CA ARG A 46 -8.36 7.81 3.97
C ARG A 46 -8.72 8.96 3.04
N THR A 47 -7.94 9.16 1.98
CA THR A 47 -8.24 10.19 0.99
C THR A 47 -9.60 9.93 0.34
N LEU A 48 -9.83 8.70 -0.09
CA LEU A 48 -11.10 8.33 -0.71
C LEU A 48 -12.29 8.51 0.24
N ILE A 49 -12.10 8.15 1.51
CA ILE A 49 -13.16 8.27 2.50
C ILE A 49 -13.48 9.73 2.81
N VAL A 50 -12.46 10.56 3.00
CA VAL A 50 -12.64 11.98 3.30
C VAL A 50 -13.34 12.70 2.16
N GLU A 51 -13.00 12.34 0.93
CA GLU A 51 -13.59 12.97 -0.24
C GLU A 51 -15.07 12.63 -0.43
N LYS A 52 -15.55 11.56 0.21
CA LYS A 52 -16.97 11.21 0.17
C LYS A 52 -17.82 12.03 1.13
N GLY A 53 -17.20 12.74 2.05
CA GLY A 53 -17.91 13.64 2.95
C GLY A 53 -17.26 13.75 4.31
N GLN A 54 -17.41 14.93 4.89
CA GLN A 54 -16.89 15.21 6.22
C GLN A 54 -17.79 14.53 7.27
N ARG A 55 -17.18 13.83 8.20
CA ARG A 55 -17.89 13.07 9.23
C ARG A 55 -17.12 13.10 10.53
N ALA A 56 -17.73 12.62 11.60
CA ALA A 56 -17.05 12.50 12.88
C ALA A 56 -15.84 11.55 12.76
N ALA A 57 -14.80 11.84 13.53
CA ALA A 57 -13.55 11.09 13.47
C ALA A 57 -13.76 9.57 13.67
N ASN A 58 -14.64 9.19 14.61
CA ASN A 58 -14.95 7.79 14.86
C ASN A 58 -15.52 7.09 13.63
N THR A 59 -16.40 7.77 12.91
CA THR A 59 -17.03 7.22 11.71
C THR A 59 -15.99 7.04 10.60
N LEU A 60 -15.14 8.05 10.41
CA LEU A 60 -14.05 7.97 9.43
C LEU A 60 -13.14 6.80 9.75
N HIS A 61 -12.77 6.64 11.02
CA HIS A 61 -11.89 5.58 11.45
C HIS A 61 -12.49 4.19 11.23
N LYS A 62 -13.77 4.03 11.52
CA LYS A 62 -14.46 2.75 11.30
C LYS A 62 -14.49 2.37 9.83
N HIS A 63 -14.74 3.32 8.95
CA HIS A 63 -14.74 3.07 7.51
C HIS A 63 -13.34 2.67 7.04
N THR A 64 -12.32 3.36 7.52
CA THR A 64 -10.93 3.05 7.19
C THR A 64 -10.58 1.64 7.61
N THR A 65 -10.88 1.28 8.86
CA THR A 65 -10.53 -0.03 9.42
C THR A 65 -11.12 -1.19 8.60
N LYS A 66 -12.33 -1.03 8.09
CA LYS A 66 -12.96 -2.07 7.28
C LYS A 66 -12.18 -2.38 6.01
N ILE A 67 -11.47 -1.40 5.48
CA ILE A 67 -10.73 -1.56 4.22
C ILE A 67 -9.29 -1.95 4.48
N VAL A 68 -8.66 -1.39 5.52
CA VAL A 68 -7.24 -1.63 5.77
C VAL A 68 -6.95 -2.85 6.63
N CYS A 69 -7.97 -3.55 7.11
CA CYS A 69 -7.75 -4.76 7.91
C CYS A 69 -7.14 -5.86 7.05
N ALA A 70 -6.47 -6.81 7.71
CA ALA A 70 -5.74 -7.87 7.02
C ALA A 70 -6.63 -8.71 6.13
N GLN A 71 -7.85 -9.02 6.58
CA GLN A 71 -8.78 -9.82 5.80
C GLN A 71 -9.14 -9.14 4.47
N THR A 72 -9.43 -7.85 4.51
CA THR A 72 -9.77 -7.10 3.29
C THR A 72 -8.56 -6.98 2.36
N GLN A 73 -7.39 -6.69 2.92
CA GLN A 73 -6.19 -6.60 2.10
C GLN A 73 -5.87 -7.93 1.42
N ALA A 74 -6.10 -9.06 2.12
CA ALA A 74 -5.91 -10.37 1.53
C ALA A 74 -6.86 -10.58 0.34
N GLN A 75 -8.11 -10.17 0.48
CA GLN A 75 -9.08 -10.26 -0.60
C GLN A 75 -8.70 -9.38 -1.79
N LEU A 76 -8.20 -8.17 -1.51
CA LEU A 76 -7.79 -7.24 -2.55
C LEU A 76 -6.67 -7.83 -3.41
N ILE A 77 -5.62 -8.33 -2.77
CA ILE A 77 -4.48 -8.83 -3.53
C ILE A 77 -4.81 -10.11 -4.28
N GLU A 78 -5.62 -10.99 -3.69
CA GLU A 78 -6.04 -12.21 -4.40
C GLU A 78 -6.84 -11.88 -5.65
N ALA A 79 -7.66 -10.83 -5.60
CA ALA A 79 -8.50 -10.47 -6.74
C ALA A 79 -7.69 -9.98 -7.94
N VAL A 80 -6.48 -9.47 -7.74
CA VAL A 80 -5.68 -8.90 -8.82
C VAL A 80 -4.37 -9.65 -9.08
N TYR A 81 -4.09 -10.69 -8.32
CA TYR A 81 -2.79 -11.34 -8.38
C TYR A 81 -2.39 -11.76 -9.81
N GLU A 82 -3.30 -12.35 -10.55
CA GLU A 82 -3.01 -12.83 -11.89
C GLU A 82 -2.71 -11.69 -12.89
N SER A 83 -3.17 -10.49 -12.60
CA SER A 83 -2.92 -9.34 -13.47
C SER A 83 -1.66 -8.56 -13.10
N LEU A 84 -0.97 -8.96 -12.02
CA LEU A 84 0.28 -8.33 -11.63
C LEU A 84 1.41 -8.77 -12.55
N THR A 85 2.42 -7.91 -12.70
CA THR A 85 3.64 -8.28 -13.42
C THR A 85 4.41 -9.32 -12.62
N GLU A 86 5.36 -10.01 -13.27
CA GLU A 86 6.23 -10.96 -12.59
C GLU A 86 6.99 -10.30 -11.43
N GLU A 87 7.50 -9.11 -11.65
CA GLU A 87 8.21 -8.36 -10.62
C GLU A 87 7.30 -8.09 -9.43
N GLU A 88 6.07 -7.63 -9.71
CA GLU A 88 5.09 -7.34 -8.66
C GLU A 88 4.71 -8.60 -7.88
N GLN A 89 4.49 -9.68 -8.59
CA GLN A 89 4.19 -10.96 -7.95
C GLN A 89 5.34 -11.43 -7.06
N ASP A 90 6.57 -11.23 -7.51
CA ASP A 90 7.74 -11.61 -6.73
C ASP A 90 7.85 -10.83 -5.42
N ILE A 91 7.68 -9.51 -5.50
CA ILE A 91 7.71 -8.65 -4.30
C ILE A 91 6.61 -9.09 -3.33
N TYR A 92 5.40 -9.31 -3.85
CA TYR A 92 4.30 -9.76 -3.01
C TYR A 92 4.62 -11.10 -2.32
N ARG A 93 5.11 -12.08 -3.07
CA ARG A 93 5.43 -13.41 -2.50
C ARG A 93 6.49 -13.32 -1.44
N ARG A 94 7.51 -12.51 -1.65
CA ARG A 94 8.58 -12.33 -0.66
C ARG A 94 8.04 -11.73 0.63
N GLY A 95 7.16 -10.76 0.53
CA GLY A 95 6.51 -10.18 1.70
C GLY A 95 5.61 -11.17 2.41
N LYS A 96 4.80 -11.89 1.63
CA LYS A 96 3.90 -12.90 2.17
C LYS A 96 4.63 -14.03 2.90
N ASN A 97 5.80 -14.40 2.39
CA ASN A 97 6.56 -15.53 2.92
C ASN A 97 7.56 -15.13 4.01
N THR A 98 7.63 -13.84 4.35
CA THR A 98 8.53 -13.39 5.39
C THR A 98 7.99 -13.83 6.76
N LYS A 99 8.87 -14.36 7.60
CA LYS A 99 8.49 -14.76 8.95
C LYS A 99 8.29 -13.52 9.82
N THR A 100 7.17 -13.50 10.52
CA THR A 100 6.87 -12.44 11.49
C THR A 100 6.67 -13.07 12.84
N HIS A 101 7.02 -12.34 13.89
CA HIS A 101 6.89 -12.84 15.27
C HIS A 101 5.53 -12.54 15.87
N SER A 102 4.70 -11.80 15.19
CA SER A 102 3.38 -11.44 15.68
C SER A 102 2.35 -11.60 14.59
N SER A 103 1.13 -11.92 14.99
CA SER A 103 -0.02 -11.92 14.08
C SER A 103 -1.03 -10.90 14.59
N ALA A 104 -1.80 -10.33 13.66
CA ALA A 104 -2.87 -9.43 14.05
C ALA A 104 -3.96 -10.18 14.79
N LYS A 105 -4.52 -9.56 15.81
CA LYS A 105 -5.71 -10.11 16.47
C LYS A 105 -6.85 -10.13 15.47
N ASN A 106 -7.68 -11.15 15.55
CA ASN A 106 -8.89 -11.28 14.71
C ASN A 106 -8.62 -11.49 13.23
N ALA A 107 -7.39 -11.81 12.85
CA ALA A 107 -7.05 -12.17 11.49
C ALA A 107 -6.39 -13.53 11.48
N SER A 108 -6.67 -14.32 10.44
CA SER A 108 -5.96 -15.58 10.27
C SER A 108 -4.50 -15.30 9.93
N LEU A 109 -3.62 -16.26 10.20
CA LEU A 109 -2.21 -16.14 9.83
C LEU A 109 -2.07 -15.99 8.31
N ALA A 110 -2.89 -16.71 7.55
CA ALA A 110 -2.87 -16.62 6.09
C ALA A 110 -3.21 -15.20 5.62
N ASP A 111 -4.27 -14.62 6.17
CA ASP A 111 -4.66 -13.25 5.82
C ASP A 111 -3.60 -12.24 6.22
N TYR A 112 -3.02 -12.41 7.40
CA TYR A 112 -1.96 -11.53 7.86
C TYR A 112 -0.77 -11.55 6.91
N ARG A 113 -0.36 -12.72 6.47
CA ARG A 113 0.76 -12.87 5.52
C ARG A 113 0.46 -12.22 4.19
N LYS A 114 -0.75 -12.41 3.68
CA LYS A 114 -1.17 -11.80 2.40
C LYS A 114 -1.20 -10.29 2.51
N ALA A 115 -1.69 -9.76 3.64
CA ALA A 115 -1.69 -8.33 3.88
C ALA A 115 -0.26 -7.79 3.91
N THR A 116 0.65 -8.48 4.58
CA THR A 116 2.06 -8.07 4.61
C THR A 116 2.64 -8.02 3.20
N GLY A 117 2.34 -9.04 2.38
CA GLY A 117 2.79 -9.06 1.00
C GLY A 117 2.23 -7.92 0.17
N PHE A 118 0.94 -7.62 0.35
CA PHE A 118 0.30 -6.50 -0.34
C PHE A 118 0.94 -5.17 0.07
N GLU A 119 1.16 -4.98 1.36
CA GLU A 119 1.81 -3.77 1.87
C GLU A 119 3.24 -3.64 1.33
N ALA A 120 3.97 -4.76 1.26
CA ALA A 120 5.31 -4.74 0.69
C ALA A 120 5.28 -4.29 -0.78
N LEU A 121 4.30 -4.75 -1.54
CA LEU A 121 4.14 -4.32 -2.93
C LEU A 121 3.84 -2.83 -3.01
N CYS A 122 2.94 -2.33 -2.18
CA CYS A 122 2.62 -0.90 -2.14
C CYS A 122 3.86 -0.07 -1.81
N GLY A 123 4.63 -0.51 -0.82
CA GLY A 123 5.85 0.20 -0.42
C GLY A 123 6.91 0.20 -1.51
N TYR A 124 7.08 -0.93 -2.18
CA TYR A 124 8.01 -1.06 -3.28
C TYR A 124 7.68 -0.09 -4.41
N LEU A 125 6.42 -0.07 -4.82
CA LEU A 125 5.98 0.82 -5.90
C LEU A 125 6.08 2.29 -5.50
N PHE A 126 5.79 2.62 -4.24
CA PHE A 126 5.93 3.99 -3.76
C PHE A 126 7.39 4.43 -3.81
N LEU A 127 8.31 3.62 -3.31
CA LEU A 127 9.74 3.96 -3.29
C LEU A 127 10.35 3.97 -4.70
N LYS A 128 9.74 3.26 -5.62
CA LYS A 128 10.10 3.29 -7.04
C LYS A 128 9.49 4.51 -7.76
N ASP A 129 8.73 5.30 -7.04
CA ASP A 129 8.02 6.47 -7.55
C ASP A 129 6.98 6.12 -8.61
N ASP A 130 6.31 4.98 -8.43
CA ASP A 130 5.27 4.51 -9.33
C ASP A 130 3.91 4.53 -8.64
N THR A 131 3.50 5.70 -8.17
CA THR A 131 2.23 5.87 -7.47
C THR A 131 1.05 5.54 -8.36
N LEU A 132 1.12 5.89 -9.63
CA LEU A 132 0.02 5.58 -10.56
C LEU A 132 -0.26 4.07 -10.59
N ARG A 133 0.79 3.26 -10.60
CA ARG A 133 0.60 1.81 -10.61
C ARG A 133 -0.08 1.31 -9.35
N ILE A 134 0.27 1.87 -8.18
CA ILE A 134 -0.41 1.53 -6.92
C ILE A 134 -1.90 1.82 -7.06
N LEU A 135 -2.25 3.00 -7.56
CA LEU A 135 -3.65 3.40 -7.69
C LEU A 135 -4.41 2.50 -8.66
N GLN A 136 -3.78 2.10 -9.75
CA GLN A 136 -4.40 1.19 -10.72
C GLN A 136 -4.69 -0.17 -10.07
N ILE A 137 -3.73 -0.71 -9.32
CA ILE A 137 -3.89 -1.99 -8.62
C ILE A 137 -5.02 -1.90 -7.59
N VAL A 138 -5.00 -0.85 -6.77
CA VAL A 138 -6.01 -0.65 -5.73
C VAL A 138 -7.40 -0.49 -6.35
N ARG A 139 -7.52 0.31 -7.43
CA ARG A 139 -8.80 0.51 -8.10
C ARG A 139 -9.34 -0.80 -8.65
N GLN A 140 -8.51 -1.53 -9.37
CA GLN A 140 -8.92 -2.81 -9.93
C GLN A 140 -9.35 -3.79 -8.85
N ALA A 141 -8.60 -3.84 -7.75
CA ALA A 141 -8.91 -4.74 -6.65
C ALA A 141 -10.22 -4.37 -5.96
N MET A 142 -10.41 -3.09 -5.67
CA MET A 142 -11.64 -2.62 -5.02
C MET A 142 -12.87 -2.87 -5.90
N ASP A 143 -12.74 -2.64 -7.19
CA ASP A 143 -13.84 -2.92 -8.12
C ASP A 143 -14.16 -4.43 -8.16
N ALA A 144 -13.14 -5.27 -8.13
CA ALA A 144 -13.32 -6.73 -8.21
C ALA A 144 -14.05 -7.29 -6.99
N ILE A 145 -13.83 -6.72 -5.81
CA ILE A 145 -14.51 -7.17 -4.59
C ILE A 145 -15.65 -6.26 -4.18
N GLN A 146 -16.01 -5.31 -5.03
CA GLN A 146 -17.18 -4.42 -4.89
C GLN A 146 -17.11 -3.51 -3.66
N ILE A 147 -15.94 -2.98 -3.37
CA ILE A 147 -15.77 -1.93 -2.37
C ILE A 147 -15.85 -0.59 -3.08
N GLU A 148 -16.68 0.31 -2.55
CA GLU A 148 -16.84 1.66 -3.08
C GLU A 148 -15.93 2.66 -2.38
#